data_552b4fb64f45a0a43f882bd8c052c71e
#
_entry.id   552b4fb64f45a0a43f882bd8c052c71e
#
_cell.length_a   1.000
_cell.length_b   1.000
_cell.length_c   1.000
_cell.angle_alpha   90.00
_cell.angle_beta   90.00
_cell.angle_gamma   90.00
#
_symmetry.space_group_name_H-M   'P 1'
#
loop_
_entity.id
_entity.type
_entity.pdbx_description
1 polymer ?
#
loop_
_entity_poly.entity_id
_entity_poly.type
_entity_poly.pdbx_seq_one_letter_code
_entity_poly.pdbx_strand_id
1 'polypeptide(L)'
;DFSLGNYSYCDTPGDTELNYFSISRDKELLIPFVQDAMDHANTPIHILASPWSPPAWMKTNGQMSHGGKIKDEYRAAWASYFCKYINAYEKEGIPIWGISVQNEPAAKQRWDSCIYTAEEERDFIRDYLGPALESRNLLDKKVIIWDHNRDIMVERARTVLNDPEAAKYVWGTGFHWYNGDHFDAVQKVHDEFPGKHLIFTEGCQENGPHIGSWDLGERYATSIINDLNRWTVAWIDWNLILDENGGPNYVGNYCSAPIIVDTNTQ
;
A
#
# COMPACT_ATOMS: atom_id res chain seq x y z
N ASP A 1 -4.61 -8.30 -6.04
CA ASP A 1 -5.74 -9.15 -5.69
C ASP A 1 -5.28 -10.36 -4.88
N PHE A 2 -5.45 -10.28 -3.56
CA PHE A 2 -5.05 -11.31 -2.60
C PHE A 2 -5.91 -12.56 -2.63
N SER A 3 -7.04 -12.56 -3.32
CA SER A 3 -7.93 -13.71 -3.37
C SER A 3 -7.46 -14.81 -4.32
N LEU A 4 -6.82 -14.43 -5.43
CA LEU A 4 -6.55 -15.31 -6.57
C LEU A 4 -5.08 -15.74 -6.74
N GLY A 5 -4.19 -15.26 -5.88
CA GLY A 5 -2.75 -15.50 -5.97
C GLY A 5 -1.96 -14.30 -6.49
N ASN A 6 -0.64 -14.42 -6.48
CA ASN A 6 0.25 -13.35 -6.89
C ASN A 6 0.31 -13.19 -8.42
N TYR A 7 0.47 -11.96 -8.87
CA TYR A 7 0.67 -11.59 -10.27
C TYR A 7 1.39 -10.24 -10.36
N SER A 8 1.98 -9.97 -11.51
CA SER A 8 2.51 -8.64 -11.80
C SER A 8 2.03 -8.15 -13.17
N TYR A 9 2.20 -6.86 -13.43
CA TYR A 9 1.85 -6.28 -14.73
C TYR A 9 2.96 -6.45 -15.79
N CYS A 10 4.11 -7.03 -15.41
CA CYS A 10 5.23 -7.32 -16.32
C CYS A 10 5.98 -8.56 -15.83
N ASP A 11 5.56 -9.75 -16.28
CA ASP A 11 6.15 -11.03 -15.86
C ASP A 11 7.31 -11.48 -16.73
N THR A 12 7.64 -10.74 -17.82
CA THR A 12 8.73 -11.08 -18.73
C THR A 12 10.08 -10.77 -18.08
N PRO A 13 10.93 -11.80 -17.79
CA PRO A 13 12.20 -11.57 -17.15
C PRO A 13 13.14 -10.70 -17.99
N GLY A 14 13.76 -9.70 -17.35
CA GLY A 14 14.73 -8.82 -18.00
C GLY A 14 14.13 -7.72 -18.87
N ASP A 15 12.82 -7.58 -18.93
CA ASP A 15 12.14 -6.48 -19.64
C ASP A 15 12.25 -5.16 -18.85
N THR A 16 13.43 -4.59 -18.78
CA THR A 16 13.72 -3.35 -18.06
C THR A 16 13.00 -2.12 -18.64
N GLU A 17 12.68 -2.15 -19.93
CA GLU A 17 11.91 -1.11 -20.61
C GLU A 17 10.40 -1.25 -20.40
N LEU A 18 9.98 -2.36 -19.77
CA LEU A 18 8.59 -2.71 -19.51
C LEU A 18 7.71 -2.70 -20.77
N ASN A 19 8.24 -3.27 -21.87
CA ASN A 19 7.54 -3.33 -23.15
C ASN A 19 6.30 -4.24 -23.07
N TYR A 20 6.34 -5.24 -22.20
CA TYR A 20 5.25 -6.20 -21.96
C TYR A 20 4.39 -5.84 -20.76
N PHE A 21 4.49 -4.60 -20.25
CA PHE A 21 3.63 -4.13 -19.16
C PHE A 21 2.18 -4.09 -19.59
N SER A 22 1.29 -4.74 -18.83
CA SER A 22 -0.14 -4.83 -19.13
C SER A 22 -0.99 -4.92 -17.87
N ILE A 23 -2.05 -4.13 -17.83
CA ILE A 23 -3.12 -4.18 -16.81
C ILE A 23 -4.35 -4.98 -17.30
N SER A 24 -4.20 -5.81 -18.33
CA SER A 24 -5.33 -6.51 -18.95
C SER A 24 -6.12 -7.37 -17.97
N ARG A 25 -5.45 -7.98 -17.01
CA ARG A 25 -6.11 -8.75 -15.95
C ARG A 25 -7.06 -7.89 -15.10
N ASP A 26 -6.65 -6.69 -14.74
CA ASP A 26 -7.47 -5.81 -13.89
C ASP A 26 -8.69 -5.29 -14.63
N LYS A 27 -8.62 -5.23 -15.98
CA LYS A 27 -9.77 -4.84 -16.83
C LYS A 27 -10.92 -5.84 -16.80
N GLU A 28 -10.68 -7.06 -16.36
CA GLU A 28 -11.72 -8.09 -16.30
C GLU A 28 -12.69 -7.88 -15.13
N LEU A 29 -12.18 -7.48 -13.97
CA LEU A 29 -12.99 -7.34 -12.75
C LEU A 29 -12.67 -6.07 -11.94
N LEU A 30 -11.39 -5.80 -11.64
CA LEU A 30 -11.02 -4.75 -10.70
C LEU A 30 -11.35 -3.35 -11.21
N ILE A 31 -10.96 -3.05 -12.45
CA ILE A 31 -11.23 -1.74 -13.07
C ILE A 31 -12.74 -1.48 -13.20
N PRO A 32 -13.57 -2.40 -13.75
CA PRO A 32 -15.01 -2.22 -13.76
C PRO A 32 -15.62 -2.02 -12.38
N PHE A 33 -15.17 -2.75 -11.36
CA PHE A 33 -15.64 -2.60 -9.99
C PHE A 33 -15.32 -1.21 -9.41
N VAL A 34 -14.10 -0.70 -9.63
CA VAL A 34 -13.70 0.64 -9.17
C VAL A 34 -14.49 1.72 -9.92
N GLN A 35 -14.68 1.59 -11.23
CA GLN A 35 -15.48 2.52 -12.04
C GLN A 35 -16.94 2.56 -11.56
N ASP A 36 -17.54 1.40 -11.30
CA ASP A 36 -18.91 1.29 -10.79
C ASP A 36 -19.02 1.97 -9.40
N ALA A 37 -18.06 1.76 -8.51
CA ALA A 37 -17.99 2.44 -7.23
C ALA A 37 -17.88 3.97 -7.38
N MET A 38 -17.06 4.45 -8.32
CA MET A 38 -16.90 5.87 -8.61
C MET A 38 -18.19 6.49 -9.16
N ASP A 39 -18.91 5.78 -10.04
CA ASP A 39 -20.17 6.23 -10.61
C ASP A 39 -21.30 6.33 -9.57
N HIS A 40 -21.25 5.48 -8.54
CA HIS A 40 -22.22 5.51 -7.45
C HIS A 40 -21.85 6.47 -6.29
N ALA A 41 -20.61 6.95 -6.27
CA ALA A 41 -20.15 7.85 -5.22
C ALA A 41 -20.68 9.27 -5.41
N ASN A 42 -21.14 9.90 -4.32
CA ASN A 42 -21.56 11.30 -4.32
C ASN A 42 -20.38 12.30 -4.28
N THR A 43 -19.17 11.81 -4.05
CA THR A 43 -17.94 12.61 -3.98
C THR A 43 -16.81 11.85 -4.68
N PRO A 44 -15.77 12.54 -5.16
CA PRO A 44 -14.61 11.87 -5.75
C PRO A 44 -13.99 10.85 -4.81
N ILE A 45 -13.71 9.64 -5.31
CA ILE A 45 -12.98 8.60 -4.58
C ILE A 45 -11.49 8.82 -4.82
N HIS A 46 -10.71 8.92 -3.75
CA HIS A 46 -9.24 8.99 -3.82
C HIS A 46 -8.66 7.57 -3.82
N ILE A 47 -7.92 7.24 -4.86
CA ILE A 47 -7.28 5.91 -5.00
C ILE A 47 -5.83 5.99 -4.54
N LEU A 48 -5.50 5.28 -3.47
CA LEU A 48 -4.13 5.01 -3.03
C LEU A 48 -3.72 3.63 -3.54
N ALA A 49 -2.61 3.57 -4.26
CA ALA A 49 -2.06 2.32 -4.77
C ALA A 49 -0.83 1.90 -3.95
N SER A 50 -0.85 0.69 -3.41
CA SER A 50 0.25 0.14 -2.59
C SER A 50 0.76 -1.16 -3.22
N PRO A 51 2.06 -1.28 -3.56
CA PRO A 51 2.61 -2.54 -4.05
C PRO A 51 3.01 -3.44 -2.87
N TRP A 52 2.71 -4.73 -2.99
CA TRP A 52 3.21 -5.77 -2.06
C TRP A 52 4.56 -6.32 -2.49
N SER A 53 4.83 -6.38 -3.80
CA SER A 53 6.10 -6.86 -4.33
C SER A 53 6.35 -6.36 -5.75
N PRO A 54 7.60 -6.06 -6.10
CA PRO A 54 8.01 -6.03 -7.51
C PRO A 54 7.80 -7.40 -8.17
N PRO A 55 7.78 -7.47 -9.52
CA PRO A 55 7.81 -8.74 -10.24
C PRO A 55 8.94 -9.64 -9.76
N ALA A 56 8.71 -10.95 -9.73
CA ALA A 56 9.67 -11.94 -9.19
C ALA A 56 11.09 -11.83 -9.77
N TRP A 57 11.20 -11.54 -11.06
CA TRP A 57 12.49 -11.42 -11.76
C TRP A 57 13.33 -10.20 -11.31
N MET A 58 12.68 -9.16 -10.78
CA MET A 58 13.37 -7.97 -10.22
C MET A 58 13.92 -8.22 -8.81
N LYS A 59 13.57 -9.34 -8.16
CA LYS A 59 13.87 -9.55 -6.74
C LYS A 59 15.04 -10.52 -6.53
N THR A 60 15.75 -10.33 -5.42
CA THR A 60 16.93 -11.13 -5.04
C THR A 60 16.60 -12.60 -4.77
N ASN A 61 15.39 -12.90 -4.31
CA ASN A 61 14.94 -14.26 -4.04
C ASN A 61 14.19 -14.90 -5.24
N GLY A 62 13.97 -14.16 -6.34
CA GLY A 62 13.28 -14.65 -7.53
C GLY A 62 11.81 -15.01 -7.32
N GLN A 63 11.18 -14.50 -6.25
CA GLN A 63 9.78 -14.77 -5.89
C GLN A 63 9.09 -13.45 -5.49
N MET A 64 7.79 -13.33 -5.72
CA MET A 64 7.02 -12.19 -5.21
C MET A 64 6.80 -12.29 -3.71
N SER A 65 6.59 -13.50 -3.17
CA SER A 65 6.44 -13.80 -1.74
C SER A 65 7.78 -13.93 -1.01
N HIS A 66 7.70 -14.16 0.33
CA HIS A 66 8.83 -14.46 1.20
C HIS A 66 9.92 -13.37 1.27
N GLY A 67 9.53 -12.11 1.21
CA GLY A 67 10.46 -10.99 1.31
C GLY A 67 11.39 -10.90 0.11
N GLY A 68 12.70 -10.93 0.33
CA GLY A 68 13.70 -10.56 -0.68
C GLY A 68 13.74 -9.04 -0.87
N LYS A 69 14.67 -8.57 -1.67
CA LYS A 69 14.85 -7.15 -1.98
C LYS A 69 14.83 -6.94 -3.47
N ILE A 70 14.53 -5.71 -3.89
CA ILE A 70 14.75 -5.34 -5.28
C ILE A 70 16.26 -5.39 -5.58
N LYS A 71 16.64 -5.94 -6.73
CA LYS A 71 18.03 -5.91 -7.21
C LYS A 71 18.39 -4.52 -7.68
N ASP A 72 19.61 -4.08 -7.43
CA ASP A 72 20.05 -2.71 -7.72
C ASP A 72 19.88 -2.34 -9.19
N GLU A 73 20.19 -3.27 -10.09
CA GLU A 73 20.05 -3.08 -11.55
C GLU A 73 18.61 -2.85 -12.02
N TYR A 74 17.60 -3.17 -11.20
CA TYR A 74 16.18 -3.01 -11.57
C TYR A 74 15.47 -1.85 -10.88
N ARG A 75 16.14 -1.09 -10.01
CA ARG A 75 15.51 0.05 -9.31
C ARG A 75 14.92 1.08 -10.27
N ALA A 76 15.61 1.40 -11.36
CA ALA A 76 15.10 2.34 -12.36
C ALA A 76 13.87 1.79 -13.11
N ALA A 77 13.89 0.49 -13.45
CA ALA A 77 12.75 -0.19 -14.07
C ALA A 77 11.55 -0.22 -13.11
N TRP A 78 11.79 -0.50 -11.82
CA TRP A 78 10.76 -0.48 -10.80
C TRP A 78 10.13 0.91 -10.62
N ALA A 79 10.91 1.97 -10.58
CA ALA A 79 10.38 3.35 -10.57
C ALA A 79 9.54 3.66 -11.82
N SER A 80 9.98 3.21 -12.99
CA SER A 80 9.22 3.35 -14.24
C SER A 80 7.91 2.54 -14.23
N TYR A 81 7.88 1.41 -13.53
CA TYR A 81 6.69 0.58 -13.35
C TYR A 81 5.57 1.34 -12.63
N PHE A 82 5.87 2.07 -11.55
CA PHE A 82 4.89 2.95 -10.88
C PHE A 82 4.26 3.95 -11.85
N CYS A 83 5.11 4.60 -12.64
CA CYS A 83 4.62 5.59 -13.60
C CYS A 83 3.74 4.96 -14.71
N LYS A 84 4.11 3.77 -15.18
CA LYS A 84 3.29 3.03 -16.15
C LYS A 84 1.95 2.61 -15.56
N TYR A 85 1.94 2.14 -14.30
CA TYR A 85 0.71 1.81 -13.58
C TYR A 85 -0.23 3.01 -13.47
N ILE A 86 0.28 4.15 -12.96
CA ILE A 86 -0.50 5.38 -12.84
C ILE A 86 -1.11 5.77 -14.19
N ASN A 87 -0.28 5.87 -15.23
CA ASN A 87 -0.76 6.26 -16.55
C ASN A 87 -1.76 5.25 -17.16
N ALA A 88 -1.61 3.96 -16.86
CA ALA A 88 -2.52 2.94 -17.36
C ALA A 88 -3.90 3.02 -16.71
N TYR A 89 -3.95 3.22 -15.39
CA TYR A 89 -5.21 3.41 -14.67
C TYR A 89 -5.92 4.72 -15.02
N GLU A 90 -5.17 5.81 -15.16
CA GLU A 90 -5.73 7.09 -15.58
C GLU A 90 -6.33 7.05 -16.99
N LYS A 91 -5.77 6.25 -17.90
CA LYS A 91 -6.35 5.99 -19.22
C LYS A 91 -7.68 5.24 -19.17
N GLU A 92 -7.89 4.44 -18.12
CA GLU A 92 -9.18 3.78 -17.85
C GLU A 92 -10.16 4.68 -17.06
N GLY A 93 -9.82 5.95 -16.85
CA GLY A 93 -10.66 6.90 -16.13
C GLY A 93 -10.56 6.81 -14.61
N ILE A 94 -9.58 6.10 -14.07
CA ILE A 94 -9.35 5.95 -12.62
C ILE A 94 -8.15 6.81 -12.21
N PRO A 95 -8.37 8.02 -11.65
CA PRO A 95 -7.29 8.89 -11.23
C PRO A 95 -6.61 8.33 -9.97
N ILE A 96 -5.30 8.08 -10.04
CA ILE A 96 -4.50 7.70 -8.89
C ILE A 96 -4.16 8.95 -8.08
N TRP A 97 -4.63 9.01 -6.84
CA TRP A 97 -4.34 10.11 -5.92
C TRP A 97 -2.95 10.01 -5.31
N GLY A 98 -2.54 8.80 -4.93
CA GLY A 98 -1.26 8.57 -4.27
C GLY A 98 -0.75 7.14 -4.45
N ILE A 99 0.50 6.95 -4.07
CA ILE A 99 1.19 5.67 -4.09
C ILE A 99 1.94 5.47 -2.78
N SER A 100 1.91 4.25 -2.25
CA SER A 100 2.86 3.79 -1.24
C SER A 100 4.13 3.29 -1.94
N VAL A 101 5.29 3.53 -1.33
CA VAL A 101 6.56 3.01 -1.88
C VAL A 101 6.60 1.49 -1.80
N GLN A 102 6.17 0.94 -0.67
CA GLN A 102 6.10 -0.50 -0.43
C GLN A 102 5.18 -0.79 0.76
N ASN A 103 4.22 -1.70 0.59
CA ASN A 103 3.48 -2.23 1.72
C ASN A 103 4.40 -3.06 2.63
N GLU A 104 4.37 -2.78 3.93
CA GLU A 104 5.07 -3.52 4.99
C GLU A 104 6.56 -3.82 4.69
N PRO A 105 7.40 -2.80 4.42
CA PRO A 105 8.77 -2.99 3.96
C PRO A 105 9.70 -3.67 4.98
N ALA A 106 9.28 -3.85 6.23
CA ALA A 106 10.04 -4.59 7.24
C ALA A 106 9.55 -6.03 7.44
N ALA A 107 8.50 -6.47 6.74
CA ALA A 107 7.89 -7.79 6.93
C ALA A 107 8.26 -8.77 5.81
N LYS A 108 8.73 -9.97 6.22
CA LYS A 108 8.87 -11.12 5.33
C LYS A 108 7.65 -12.00 5.46
N GLN A 109 6.74 -11.90 4.50
CA GLN A 109 5.46 -12.60 4.53
C GLN A 109 5.44 -13.83 3.61
N ARG A 110 4.54 -14.80 3.91
CA ARG A 110 4.25 -15.95 3.04
C ARG A 110 3.48 -15.58 1.77
N TRP A 111 2.88 -14.38 1.74
CA TRP A 111 2.32 -13.72 0.57
C TRP A 111 3.32 -12.74 -0.03
N ASP A 112 2.89 -11.97 -1.00
CA ASP A 112 3.70 -10.96 -1.68
C ASP A 112 4.28 -9.98 -0.67
N SER A 113 5.60 -9.82 -0.70
CA SER A 113 6.32 -8.94 0.22
C SER A 113 7.71 -8.62 -0.33
N CYS A 114 8.19 -7.43 -0.02
CA CYS A 114 9.53 -6.97 -0.41
C CYS A 114 10.14 -6.14 0.72
N ILE A 115 11.39 -6.43 1.07
CA ILE A 115 12.07 -5.78 2.18
C ILE A 115 12.82 -4.55 1.70
N TYR A 116 12.62 -3.45 2.42
CA TYR A 116 13.45 -2.24 2.36
C TYR A 116 13.92 -1.88 3.76
N THR A 117 15.19 -1.54 3.94
CA THR A 117 15.61 -0.76 5.10
C THR A 117 15.10 0.69 4.94
N ALA A 118 15.19 1.49 6.00
CA ALA A 118 14.80 2.89 5.92
C ALA A 118 15.67 3.68 4.92
N GLU A 119 16.96 3.34 4.86
CA GLU A 119 17.92 3.91 3.92
C GLU A 119 17.63 3.49 2.48
N GLU A 120 17.31 2.21 2.26
CA GLU A 120 16.95 1.72 0.92
C GLU A 120 15.68 2.36 0.39
N GLU A 121 14.68 2.60 1.25
CA GLU A 121 13.45 3.31 0.92
C GLU A 121 13.75 4.79 0.58
N ARG A 122 14.53 5.48 1.43
CA ARG A 122 15.00 6.84 1.19
C ARG A 122 15.72 6.97 -0.16
N ASP A 123 16.71 6.10 -0.38
CA ASP A 123 17.55 6.15 -1.58
C ASP A 123 16.76 5.82 -2.84
N PHE A 124 15.79 4.89 -2.75
CA PHE A 124 14.88 4.60 -3.86
C PHE A 124 13.99 5.79 -4.21
N ILE A 125 13.46 6.50 -3.22
CA ILE A 125 12.66 7.72 -3.45
C ILE A 125 13.53 8.81 -4.07
N ARG A 126 14.70 9.09 -3.47
CA ARG A 126 15.59 10.19 -3.88
C ARG A 126 16.13 10.00 -5.28
N ASP A 127 16.64 8.80 -5.58
CA ASP A 127 17.48 8.56 -6.74
C ASP A 127 16.70 7.95 -7.93
N TYR A 128 15.53 7.38 -7.69
CA TYR A 128 14.77 6.67 -8.73
C TYR A 128 13.31 7.11 -8.84
N LEU A 129 12.50 6.91 -7.79
CA LEU A 129 11.05 7.13 -7.88
C LEU A 129 10.70 8.60 -8.06
N GLY A 130 11.26 9.48 -7.24
CA GLY A 130 11.02 10.92 -7.33
C GLY A 130 11.40 11.49 -8.71
N PRO A 131 12.63 11.27 -9.21
CA PRO A 131 13.01 11.67 -10.57
C PRO A 131 12.16 11.06 -11.68
N ALA A 132 11.70 9.79 -11.51
CA ALA A 132 10.83 9.15 -12.49
C ALA A 132 9.44 9.82 -12.55
N LEU A 133 8.86 10.18 -11.40
CA LEU A 133 7.60 10.93 -11.32
C LEU A 133 7.76 12.34 -11.93
N GLU A 134 8.83 13.03 -11.57
CA GLU A 134 9.14 14.38 -12.07
C GLU A 134 9.26 14.41 -13.60
N SER A 135 10.04 13.50 -14.17
CA SER A 135 10.26 13.42 -15.61
C SER A 135 9.00 13.10 -16.43
N ARG A 136 7.95 12.61 -15.77
CA ARG A 136 6.67 12.24 -16.39
C ARG A 136 5.50 13.15 -15.97
N ASN A 137 5.79 14.27 -15.29
CA ASN A 137 4.80 15.23 -14.79
C ASN A 137 3.77 14.61 -13.83
N LEU A 138 4.23 13.70 -12.94
CA LEU A 138 3.41 12.99 -11.94
C LEU A 138 3.70 13.45 -10.49
N LEU A 139 4.26 14.65 -10.29
CA LEU A 139 4.56 15.19 -8.95
C LEU A 139 3.31 15.60 -8.15
N ASP A 140 2.13 15.62 -8.78
CA ASP A 140 0.85 15.79 -8.11
C ASP A 140 0.47 14.56 -7.26
N LYS A 141 1.03 13.39 -7.56
CA LYS A 141 0.76 12.14 -6.83
C LYS A 141 1.38 12.17 -5.43
N LYS A 142 0.62 11.69 -4.44
CA LYS A 142 1.04 11.69 -3.04
C LYS A 142 1.90 10.46 -2.76
N VAL A 143 3.20 10.65 -2.56
CA VAL A 143 4.11 9.54 -2.19
C VAL A 143 4.04 9.33 -0.69
N ILE A 144 3.71 8.11 -0.28
CA ILE A 144 3.58 7.67 1.11
C ILE A 144 4.71 6.71 1.43
N ILE A 145 5.41 6.98 2.53
CA ILE A 145 6.51 6.15 3.04
C ILE A 145 6.05 5.24 4.17
N TRP A 146 6.84 4.25 4.48
CA TRP A 146 6.68 3.29 5.57
C TRP A 146 5.54 2.31 5.34
N ASP A 147 4.29 2.73 5.42
CA ASP A 147 3.12 1.87 5.15
C ASP A 147 3.18 0.55 5.93
N HIS A 148 3.46 0.62 7.25
CA HIS A 148 3.61 -0.51 8.15
C HIS A 148 3.32 -0.09 9.61
N ASN A 149 3.55 -0.95 10.59
CA ASN A 149 3.15 -0.76 11.99
C ASN A 149 3.70 0.50 12.67
N ARG A 150 2.95 1.05 13.63
CA ARG A 150 3.28 2.29 14.35
C ARG A 150 4.57 2.20 15.17
N ASP A 151 4.99 1.01 15.60
CA ASP A 151 6.06 0.78 16.60
C ASP A 151 7.40 1.44 16.26
N ILE A 152 7.86 1.32 15.02
CA ILE A 152 9.12 1.91 14.54
C ILE A 152 8.96 3.02 13.51
N MET A 153 7.72 3.54 13.33
CA MET A 153 7.44 4.57 12.32
C MET A 153 8.26 5.84 12.49
N VAL A 154 8.60 6.22 13.73
CA VAL A 154 9.40 7.43 14.01
C VAL A 154 10.80 7.31 13.41
N GLU A 155 11.47 6.18 13.61
CA GLU A 155 12.81 5.92 13.07
C GLU A 155 12.78 5.90 11.54
N ARG A 156 11.79 5.23 10.96
CA ARG A 156 11.59 5.16 9.52
C ARG A 156 11.35 6.54 8.90
N ALA A 157 10.44 7.32 9.47
CA ALA A 157 10.15 8.68 9.04
C ALA A 157 11.39 9.58 9.12
N ARG A 158 12.13 9.53 10.24
CA ARG A 158 13.37 10.30 10.41
C ARG A 158 14.39 10.01 9.34
N THR A 159 14.63 8.73 9.03
CA THR A 159 15.63 8.33 8.02
C THR A 159 15.30 8.90 6.64
N VAL A 160 14.03 8.89 6.25
CA VAL A 160 13.61 9.39 4.95
C VAL A 160 13.45 10.92 4.93
N LEU A 161 12.77 11.49 5.93
CA LEU A 161 12.37 12.90 5.92
C LEU A 161 13.48 13.88 6.33
N ASN A 162 14.53 13.40 7.00
CA ASN A 162 15.72 14.22 7.26
C ASN A 162 16.65 14.35 6.05
N ASP A 163 16.44 13.58 4.98
CA ASP A 163 17.10 13.80 3.70
C ASP A 163 16.22 14.73 2.84
N PRO A 164 16.63 16.02 2.64
CA PRO A 164 15.79 16.98 1.94
C PRO A 164 15.53 16.61 0.47
N GLU A 165 16.45 15.85 -0.16
CA GLU A 165 16.30 15.43 -1.55
C GLU A 165 15.30 14.26 -1.69
N ALA A 166 15.14 13.44 -0.67
CA ALA A 166 14.06 12.45 -0.61
C ALA A 166 12.75 13.10 -0.15
N ALA A 167 12.82 13.88 0.93
CA ALA A 167 11.66 14.49 1.57
C ALA A 167 10.83 15.38 0.64
N LYS A 168 11.45 16.05 -0.35
CA LYS A 168 10.73 16.90 -1.31
C LYS A 168 9.67 16.13 -2.12
N TYR A 169 9.86 14.83 -2.32
CA TYR A 169 8.91 13.96 -3.04
C TYR A 169 7.84 13.35 -2.15
N VAL A 170 8.07 13.30 -0.83
CA VAL A 170 7.20 12.61 0.12
C VAL A 170 6.07 13.51 0.59
N TRP A 171 4.83 13.04 0.45
CA TRP A 171 3.65 13.70 0.99
C TRP A 171 3.43 13.39 2.47
N GLY A 172 3.64 12.15 2.89
CA GLY A 172 3.38 11.73 4.27
C GLY A 172 3.82 10.31 4.60
N THR A 173 3.54 9.91 5.84
CA THR A 173 3.83 8.57 6.38
C THR A 173 2.55 7.78 6.54
N GLY A 174 2.48 6.61 5.90
CA GLY A 174 1.44 5.63 6.10
C GLY A 174 1.75 4.71 7.28
N PHE A 175 0.72 4.20 7.96
CA PHE A 175 0.95 3.26 9.07
C PHE A 175 -0.21 2.30 9.31
N HIS A 176 0.10 1.17 9.97
CA HIS A 176 -0.77 0.06 10.34
C HIS A 176 -0.79 -0.16 11.86
N TRP A 177 -1.61 -1.11 12.34
CA TRP A 177 -1.85 -1.33 13.77
C TRP A 177 -1.45 -2.72 14.32
N TYR A 178 -0.84 -3.58 13.51
CA TYR A 178 -0.67 -4.99 13.86
C TYR A 178 0.37 -5.28 14.96
N ASN A 179 1.23 -4.32 15.28
CA ASN A 179 2.24 -4.46 16.34
C ASN A 179 2.01 -3.51 17.54
N GLY A 180 0.77 -3.48 18.04
CA GLY A 180 0.39 -2.67 19.20
C GLY A 180 -0.02 -1.24 18.87
N ASP A 181 -0.47 -0.54 19.89
CA ASP A 181 -1.15 0.76 19.73
C ASP A 181 -0.19 1.91 19.39
N HIS A 182 0.93 2.02 20.10
CA HIS A 182 2.00 3.00 19.85
C HIS A 182 1.54 4.39 19.35
N PHE A 183 0.41 4.90 19.85
CA PHE A 183 -0.18 6.17 19.40
C PHE A 183 0.74 7.38 19.62
N ASP A 184 1.65 7.30 20.60
CA ASP A 184 2.67 8.31 20.82
C ASP A 184 3.69 8.43 19.68
N ALA A 185 3.90 7.35 18.91
CA ALA A 185 4.74 7.38 17.73
C ALA A 185 4.10 8.24 16.60
N VAL A 186 2.78 8.16 16.44
CA VAL A 186 2.02 8.99 15.48
C VAL A 186 2.20 10.48 15.82
N GLN A 187 2.01 10.85 17.12
CA GLN A 187 2.21 12.21 17.58
C GLN A 187 3.64 12.69 17.34
N LYS A 188 4.65 11.86 17.65
CA LYS A 188 6.07 12.22 17.46
C LYS A 188 6.41 12.50 16.00
N VAL A 189 5.91 11.70 15.06
CA VAL A 189 6.17 11.96 13.64
C VAL A 189 5.56 13.30 13.22
N HIS A 190 4.34 13.62 13.67
CA HIS A 190 3.77 14.94 13.41
C HIS A 190 4.61 16.08 14.01
N ASP A 191 5.01 15.95 15.27
CA ASP A 191 5.76 17.02 15.97
C ASP A 191 7.13 17.29 15.31
N GLU A 192 7.78 16.25 14.81
CA GLU A 192 9.07 16.38 14.14
C GLU A 192 8.94 16.84 12.69
N PHE A 193 7.85 16.48 12.01
CA PHE A 193 7.63 16.79 10.58
C PHE A 193 6.24 17.39 10.35
N PRO A 194 5.91 18.55 10.95
CA PRO A 194 4.54 19.11 10.91
C PRO A 194 4.07 19.51 9.49
N GLY A 195 4.97 19.60 8.53
CA GLY A 195 4.66 19.83 7.13
C GLY A 195 4.34 18.55 6.33
N LYS A 196 4.38 17.37 6.99
CA LYS A 196 4.06 16.08 6.38
C LYS A 196 2.78 15.51 6.96
N HIS A 197 2.05 14.78 6.14
CA HIS A 197 0.78 14.17 6.56
C HIS A 197 0.97 12.78 7.16
N LEU A 198 -0.02 12.37 7.95
CA LEU A 198 -0.12 11.03 8.51
C LEU A 198 -1.40 10.37 8.02
N ILE A 199 -1.32 9.14 7.60
CA ILE A 199 -2.47 8.39 7.12
C ILE A 199 -2.42 6.95 7.63
N PHE A 200 -3.52 6.48 8.21
CA PHE A 200 -3.67 5.07 8.53
C PHE A 200 -4.04 4.33 7.23
N THR A 201 -3.16 3.46 6.77
CA THR A 201 -3.23 2.86 5.44
C THR A 201 -3.76 1.44 5.42
N GLU A 202 -3.73 0.74 6.56
CA GLU A 202 -4.28 -0.61 6.65
C GLU A 202 -4.58 -1.03 8.09
N GLY A 203 -5.72 -1.70 8.27
CA GLY A 203 -6.06 -2.44 9.47
C GLY A 203 -7.20 -3.39 9.22
N CYS A 204 -7.13 -4.58 9.81
CA CYS A 204 -8.24 -5.50 9.90
C CYS A 204 -8.10 -6.35 11.17
N GLN A 205 -9.17 -7.03 11.53
CA GLN A 205 -9.07 -8.08 12.54
C GLN A 205 -8.74 -9.40 11.85
N GLU A 206 -7.60 -9.98 12.23
CA GLU A 206 -7.09 -11.23 11.69
C GLU A 206 -7.78 -12.46 12.33
N ASN A 207 -7.53 -13.65 11.76
CA ASN A 207 -8.01 -14.97 12.22
C ASN A 207 -9.53 -15.19 12.05
N GLY A 208 -10.09 -14.69 10.99
CA GLY A 208 -11.46 -14.96 10.57
C GLY A 208 -12.42 -13.79 10.77
N PRO A 209 -13.70 -13.97 10.44
CA PRO A 209 -14.67 -12.89 10.34
C PRO A 209 -15.14 -12.33 11.69
N HIS A 210 -15.04 -13.10 12.80
CA HIS A 210 -15.43 -12.69 14.16
C HIS A 210 -16.82 -12.05 14.27
N ILE A 211 -17.81 -12.59 13.57
CA ILE A 211 -19.15 -12.02 13.49
C ILE A 211 -19.76 -11.86 14.89
N GLY A 212 -20.23 -10.65 15.19
CA GLY A 212 -20.88 -10.31 16.47
C GLY A 212 -19.92 -10.03 17.63
N SER A 213 -18.62 -10.00 17.42
CA SER A 213 -17.65 -9.64 18.46
C SER A 213 -17.59 -8.12 18.67
N TRP A 214 -18.21 -7.63 19.74
CA TRP A 214 -18.24 -6.21 20.08
C TRP A 214 -16.85 -5.65 20.44
N ASP A 215 -16.00 -6.44 21.10
CA ASP A 215 -14.64 -6.04 21.49
C ASP A 215 -13.81 -5.58 20.30
N LEU A 216 -14.06 -6.13 19.11
CA LEU A 216 -13.38 -5.72 17.89
C LEU A 216 -13.86 -4.36 17.38
N GLY A 217 -15.15 -4.06 17.55
CA GLY A 217 -15.69 -2.73 17.29
C GLY A 217 -15.06 -1.67 18.22
N GLU A 218 -14.85 -1.99 19.50
CA GLU A 218 -14.16 -1.12 20.46
C GLU A 218 -12.69 -0.90 20.08
N ARG A 219 -11.99 -1.94 19.59
CA ARG A 219 -10.62 -1.81 19.05
C ARG A 219 -10.55 -0.83 17.88
N TYR A 220 -11.47 -0.96 16.91
CA TYR A 220 -11.58 -0.03 15.78
C TYR A 220 -11.84 1.40 16.26
N ALA A 221 -12.83 1.60 17.13
CA ALA A 221 -13.17 2.91 17.66
C ALA A 221 -11.99 3.54 18.41
N THR A 222 -11.31 2.77 19.25
CA THR A 222 -10.12 3.22 20.00
C THR A 222 -9.02 3.65 19.05
N SER A 223 -8.72 2.85 18.03
CA SER A 223 -7.67 3.15 17.05
C SER A 223 -8.00 4.41 16.25
N ILE A 224 -9.20 4.48 15.67
CA ILE A 224 -9.64 5.63 14.85
C ILE A 224 -9.60 6.92 15.67
N ILE A 225 -10.18 6.93 16.89
CA ILE A 225 -10.22 8.12 17.75
C ILE A 225 -8.81 8.58 18.12
N ASN A 226 -7.93 7.64 18.50
CA ASN A 226 -6.57 7.99 18.88
C ASN A 226 -5.75 8.52 17.72
N ASP A 227 -5.87 7.91 16.54
CA ASP A 227 -5.15 8.34 15.34
C ASP A 227 -5.62 9.72 14.87
N LEU A 228 -6.94 9.94 14.76
CA LEU A 228 -7.50 11.23 14.34
C LEU A 228 -7.15 12.37 15.31
N ASN A 229 -7.09 12.08 16.63
CA ASN A 229 -6.64 13.05 17.62
C ASN A 229 -5.12 13.32 17.56
N ARG A 230 -4.38 12.59 16.72
CA ARG A 230 -2.94 12.73 16.49
C ARG A 230 -2.59 13.06 15.04
N TRP A 231 -3.41 13.93 14.42
CA TRP A 231 -3.15 14.51 13.10
C TRP A 231 -3.25 13.54 11.92
N THR A 232 -3.78 12.34 12.11
CA THR A 232 -4.08 11.42 11.02
C THR A 232 -5.21 11.98 10.16
N VAL A 233 -4.99 12.10 8.86
CA VAL A 233 -5.92 12.79 7.94
C VAL A 233 -6.94 11.86 7.29
N ALA A 234 -6.66 10.54 7.27
CA ALA A 234 -7.58 9.53 6.77
C ALA A 234 -7.27 8.17 7.40
N TRP A 235 -8.26 7.28 7.35
CA TRP A 235 -8.17 5.93 7.90
C TRP A 235 -8.73 4.94 6.86
N ILE A 236 -7.93 3.94 6.46
CA ILE A 236 -8.25 2.96 5.41
C ILE A 236 -8.28 1.57 6.04
N ASP A 237 -9.39 0.87 5.88
CA ASP A 237 -9.51 -0.53 6.30
C ASP A 237 -8.92 -1.47 5.24
N TRP A 238 -8.60 -2.73 5.63
CA TRP A 238 -7.97 -3.69 4.73
C TRP A 238 -8.94 -4.21 3.67
N ASN A 239 -9.91 -5.00 4.08
CA ASN A 239 -10.90 -5.57 3.17
C ASN A 239 -12.25 -4.89 3.35
N LEU A 240 -12.92 -4.55 2.26
CA LEU A 240 -14.27 -4.01 2.29
C LEU A 240 -15.32 -5.10 2.44
N ILE A 241 -15.15 -6.21 1.71
CA ILE A 241 -16.10 -7.32 1.63
C ILE A 241 -15.33 -8.64 1.69
N LEU A 242 -15.77 -9.56 2.54
CA LEU A 242 -15.28 -10.94 2.62
C LEU A 242 -16.46 -11.92 2.72
N ASP A 243 -16.18 -13.20 2.48
CA ASP A 243 -17.16 -14.27 2.69
C ASP A 243 -17.35 -14.63 4.18
N GLU A 244 -18.26 -15.53 4.46
CA GLU A 244 -18.59 -16.00 5.81
C GLU A 244 -17.44 -16.68 6.56
N ASN A 245 -16.35 -17.03 5.86
CA ASN A 245 -15.13 -17.60 6.42
C ASN A 245 -14.03 -16.55 6.65
N GLY A 246 -14.22 -15.34 6.16
CA GLY A 246 -13.20 -14.27 6.18
C GLY A 246 -12.25 -14.32 4.98
N GLY A 247 -12.68 -14.92 3.87
CA GLY A 247 -11.95 -15.04 2.61
C GLY A 247 -12.73 -14.48 1.42
N PRO A 248 -12.33 -14.87 0.20
CA PRO A 248 -11.23 -15.78 -0.15
C PRO A 248 -9.83 -15.18 0.04
N ASN A 249 -8.85 -16.06 0.30
CA ASN A 249 -7.43 -15.67 0.36
C ASN A 249 -6.55 -16.86 -0.02
N TYR A 250 -5.64 -16.69 -0.98
CA TYR A 250 -4.88 -17.79 -1.59
C TYR A 250 -3.84 -18.45 -0.65
N VAL A 251 -3.49 -17.79 0.46
CA VAL A 251 -2.59 -18.34 1.49
C VAL A 251 -3.31 -18.64 2.80
N GLY A 252 -4.64 -18.50 2.84
CA GLY A 252 -5.44 -18.77 4.02
C GLY A 252 -5.25 -17.75 5.15
N ASN A 253 -4.97 -16.48 4.81
CA ASN A 253 -4.95 -15.38 5.77
C ASN A 253 -6.36 -14.78 5.89
N TYR A 254 -7.24 -15.47 6.61
CA TYR A 254 -8.62 -15.05 6.79
C TYR A 254 -8.75 -13.90 7.77
N CYS A 255 -9.60 -12.94 7.43
CA CYS A 255 -9.78 -11.70 8.18
C CYS A 255 -11.25 -11.35 8.39
N SER A 256 -11.50 -10.33 9.19
CA SER A 256 -12.79 -9.64 9.26
C SER A 256 -12.87 -8.53 8.21
N ALA A 257 -14.08 -8.16 7.81
CA ALA A 257 -14.38 -7.02 6.95
C ALA A 257 -15.66 -6.33 7.43
N PRO A 258 -15.89 -5.05 7.07
CA PRO A 258 -17.13 -4.34 7.38
C PRO A 258 -18.38 -5.04 6.82
N ILE A 259 -18.22 -5.71 5.68
CA ILE A 259 -19.30 -6.45 5.01
C ILE A 259 -18.90 -7.90 4.89
N ILE A 260 -19.70 -8.78 5.46
CA ILE A 260 -19.58 -10.24 5.32
C ILE A 260 -20.74 -10.74 4.48
N VAL A 261 -20.44 -11.46 3.40
CA VAL A 261 -21.42 -12.06 2.50
C VAL A 261 -21.52 -13.56 2.80
N ASP A 262 -22.71 -14.03 3.09
CA ASP A 262 -22.98 -15.46 3.19
C ASP A 262 -23.20 -16.04 1.79
N THR A 263 -22.18 -16.74 1.28
CA THR A 263 -22.21 -17.32 -0.07
C THR A 263 -23.12 -18.56 -0.17
N ASN A 264 -23.61 -19.09 0.97
CA ASN A 264 -24.52 -20.26 1.00
C ASN A 264 -25.98 -19.87 0.81
N THR A 265 -26.35 -18.60 0.91
CA THR A 265 -27.74 -18.13 0.88
C THR A 265 -28.13 -17.40 -0.41
N GLN A 266 -27.37 -17.56 -1.49
CA GLN A 266 -27.68 -16.99 -2.81
C GLN A 266 -28.76 -17.77 -3.54
#